data_4e8e51a56802ee43530ef312231153fb
#
_entry.id   4e8e51a56802ee43530ef312231153fb
#
_cell.length_a   1.000
_cell.length_b   1.000
_cell.length_c   1.000
_cell.angle_alpha   90.00
_cell.angle_beta   90.00
_cell.angle_gamma   90.00
#
_symmetry.space_group_name_H-M   'P 1'
#
loop_
_entity.id
_entity.type
_entity.pdbx_description
1 polymer ?
#
loop_
_entity_poly.entity_id
_entity_poly.type
_entity_poly.pdbx_seq_one_letter_code
_entity_poly.pdbx_strand_id
1 'polypeptide(L)'
;IMDSRKQSGPKTSYLCSGLVYCSCGAKMHAHISTKKGHVYHYYRCSKKCGAPMISMDIVDDAAKTYLRTLLNEENQKAIATAMRKYKCGEPERAADFKKIVASKISEKQKQYDTLMTNMSSGVLPADVIEDIGAKMNQLRSEIEALKKTEMPKDYTTDQISLWLKALHDSPDDKAIRLLISRIDIKNTTEINIQSTLTSVVGTIGCGSWI
;
A
#
# COMPACT_ATOMS: atom_id res chain seq x y z
N ILE A 1 27.73 27.70 19.01
CA ILE A 1 26.53 27.83 18.14
C ILE A 1 25.65 26.68 18.52
N MET A 2 24.64 26.93 19.37
CA MET A 2 23.67 25.93 19.80
C MET A 2 22.63 25.71 18.68
N ASP A 3 22.61 24.49 18.16
CA ASP A 3 21.63 24.04 17.15
C ASP A 3 20.26 23.85 17.84
N SER A 4 19.41 24.87 17.76
CA SER A 4 18.04 24.81 18.30
C SER A 4 17.13 24.03 17.35
N ARG A 5 17.32 22.72 17.22
CA ARG A 5 16.32 21.84 16.59
C ARG A 5 15.09 21.84 17.48
N LYS A 6 14.05 22.57 17.05
CA LYS A 6 12.74 22.50 17.68
C LYS A 6 12.33 21.04 17.81
N GLN A 7 12.23 20.57 19.05
CA GLN A 7 11.61 19.27 19.33
C GLN A 7 10.18 19.32 18.75
N SER A 8 9.93 18.49 17.76
CA SER A 8 8.58 18.34 17.24
C SER A 8 7.73 17.73 18.36
N GLY A 9 6.67 18.44 18.78
CA GLY A 9 5.68 17.90 19.72
C GLY A 9 5.06 16.59 19.25
N PRO A 10 4.22 15.93 20.06
CA PRO A 10 3.64 14.64 19.72
C PRO A 10 3.01 14.72 18.33
N LYS A 11 3.43 13.83 17.43
CA LYS A 11 2.94 13.79 16.04
C LYS A 11 1.49 13.38 16.07
N THR A 12 0.56 14.32 15.93
CA THR A 12 -0.86 14.00 15.70
C THR A 12 -0.95 13.21 14.39
N SER A 13 -1.52 12.01 14.47
CA SER A 13 -1.71 11.16 13.30
C SER A 13 -2.93 11.67 12.51
N TYR A 14 -2.68 12.21 11.33
CA TYR A 14 -3.73 12.52 10.36
C TYR A 14 -4.07 11.25 9.56
N LEU A 15 -5.21 10.63 9.84
CA LEU A 15 -5.60 9.34 9.26
C LEU A 15 -5.63 9.38 7.72
N CYS A 16 -6.19 10.45 7.16
CA CYS A 16 -6.35 10.61 5.71
C CYS A 16 -5.18 11.36 5.04
N SER A 17 -4.02 11.47 5.71
CA SER A 17 -2.85 12.18 5.15
C SER A 17 -2.40 11.55 3.82
N GLY A 18 -2.23 12.41 2.80
CA GLY A 18 -1.82 11.99 1.46
C GLY A 18 -2.96 11.57 0.52
N LEU A 19 -4.19 11.38 1.06
CA LEU A 19 -5.39 11.00 0.30
C LEU A 19 -6.29 12.20 -0.03
N VAL A 20 -6.12 13.35 0.65
CA VAL A 20 -7.03 14.50 0.58
C VAL A 20 -6.60 15.48 -0.52
N TYR A 21 -7.56 15.87 -1.36
CA TYR A 21 -7.39 16.78 -2.48
C TYR A 21 -8.38 17.94 -2.42
N CYS A 22 -7.92 19.11 -2.82
CA CYS A 22 -8.70 20.32 -2.92
C CYS A 22 -9.48 20.36 -4.24
N SER A 23 -10.55 21.16 -4.30
CA SER A 23 -11.31 21.43 -5.53
C SER A 23 -10.46 21.92 -6.70
N CYS A 24 -9.30 22.54 -6.44
CA CYS A 24 -8.34 22.93 -7.48
C CYS A 24 -7.45 21.76 -7.97
N GLY A 25 -7.68 20.53 -7.52
CA GLY A 25 -6.92 19.32 -7.87
C GLY A 25 -5.59 19.15 -7.12
N ALA A 26 -5.16 20.11 -6.30
CA ALA A 26 -3.94 20.01 -5.53
C ALA A 26 -4.12 19.16 -4.27
N LYS A 27 -3.07 18.45 -3.85
CA LYS A 27 -3.08 17.76 -2.55
C LYS A 27 -3.23 18.74 -1.40
N MET A 28 -3.95 18.32 -0.37
CA MET A 28 -4.02 19.04 0.89
C MET A 28 -3.04 18.41 1.89
N HIS A 29 -2.47 19.23 2.74
CA HIS A 29 -1.53 18.82 3.78
C HIS A 29 -2.01 19.23 5.16
N ALA A 30 -1.52 18.53 6.15
CA ALA A 30 -1.78 18.82 7.55
C ALA A 30 -1.36 20.24 7.91
N HIS A 31 -2.22 20.97 8.59
CA HIS A 31 -1.98 22.32 9.09
C HIS A 31 -2.48 22.43 10.53
N ILE A 32 -1.64 23.00 11.39
CA ILE A 32 -1.94 23.22 12.80
C ILE A 32 -2.16 24.73 13.01
N SER A 33 -3.24 25.09 13.68
CA SER A 33 -3.55 26.46 14.07
C SER A 33 -3.76 26.51 15.58
N THR A 34 -3.12 27.46 16.26
CA THR A 34 -3.32 27.68 17.69
C THR A 34 -4.08 28.96 17.91
N LYS A 35 -5.21 28.89 18.63
CA LYS A 35 -6.02 30.05 18.97
C LYS A 35 -6.42 29.99 20.44
N LYS A 36 -6.12 31.04 21.21
CA LYS A 36 -6.44 31.14 22.64
C LYS A 36 -5.96 29.90 23.45
N GLY A 37 -4.79 29.38 23.17
CA GLY A 37 -4.24 28.20 23.85
C GLY A 37 -4.76 26.83 23.35
N HIS A 38 -5.79 26.80 22.49
CA HIS A 38 -6.28 25.58 21.89
C HIS A 38 -5.61 25.30 20.56
N VAL A 39 -5.28 24.03 20.31
CA VAL A 39 -4.64 23.53 19.08
C VAL A 39 -5.72 22.91 18.20
N TYR A 40 -5.80 23.39 16.96
CA TYR A 40 -6.76 22.91 15.95
C TYR A 40 -6.01 22.28 14.79
N HIS A 41 -6.50 21.17 14.30
CA HIS A 41 -5.92 20.38 13.21
C HIS A 41 -6.78 20.52 11.95
N TYR A 42 -6.15 20.88 10.84
CA TYR A 42 -6.83 21.11 9.56
C TYR A 42 -6.08 20.46 8.41
N TYR A 43 -6.79 20.26 7.30
CA TYR A 43 -6.21 20.08 5.97
C TYR A 43 -6.24 21.40 5.21
N ARG A 44 -5.11 21.78 4.61
CA ARG A 44 -4.94 23.02 3.83
C ARG A 44 -4.41 22.71 2.44
N CYS A 45 -4.93 23.40 1.42
CA CYS A 45 -4.45 23.26 0.04
C CYS A 45 -2.96 23.64 -0.09
N SER A 46 -2.17 22.79 -0.74
CA SER A 46 -0.74 23.02 -0.98
C SER A 46 -0.49 24.24 -1.88
N LYS A 47 -1.37 24.49 -2.85
CA LYS A 47 -1.30 25.65 -3.76
C LYS A 47 -1.86 26.95 -3.19
N LYS A 48 -2.42 26.93 -1.96
CA LYS A 48 -3.05 28.11 -1.34
C LYS A 48 -4.06 28.81 -2.28
N CYS A 49 -4.88 28.05 -2.99
CA CYS A 49 -5.80 28.54 -4.03
C CYS A 49 -6.99 29.37 -3.52
N GLY A 50 -7.04 29.69 -2.24
CA GLY A 50 -8.17 30.44 -1.62
C GLY A 50 -9.29 29.52 -1.07
N ALA A 51 -9.25 28.21 -1.34
CA ALA A 51 -10.20 27.29 -0.76
C ALA A 51 -10.08 27.25 0.77
N PRO A 52 -11.22 27.15 1.51
CA PRO A 52 -11.21 27.11 2.96
C PRO A 52 -10.44 25.86 3.47
N MET A 53 -9.84 25.99 4.65
CA MET A 53 -9.31 24.84 5.39
C MET A 53 -10.47 24.02 5.93
N ILE A 54 -10.32 22.70 5.95
CA ILE A 54 -11.30 21.79 6.54
C ILE A 54 -10.72 21.14 7.80
N SER A 55 -11.54 20.95 8.84
CA SER A 55 -11.11 20.27 10.06
C SER A 55 -10.69 18.83 9.76
N MET A 56 -9.63 18.38 10.43
CA MET A 56 -9.17 16.99 10.37
C MET A 56 -10.28 16.03 10.80
N ASP A 57 -10.98 16.35 11.90
CA ASP A 57 -12.02 15.49 12.48
C ASP A 57 -13.16 15.24 11.49
N ILE A 58 -13.57 16.28 10.74
CA ILE A 58 -14.64 16.16 9.72
C ILE A 58 -14.22 15.17 8.62
N VAL A 59 -12.99 15.25 8.14
CA VAL A 59 -12.48 14.37 7.08
C VAL A 59 -12.31 12.94 7.58
N ASP A 60 -11.77 12.78 8.78
CA ASP A 60 -11.53 11.47 9.38
C ASP A 60 -12.86 10.75 9.71
N ASP A 61 -13.87 11.48 10.19
CA ASP A 61 -15.19 10.92 10.46
C ASP A 61 -15.94 10.58 9.17
N ALA A 62 -15.84 11.43 8.15
CA ALA A 62 -16.39 11.13 6.82
C ALA A 62 -15.75 9.86 6.23
N ALA A 63 -14.43 9.69 6.33
CA ALA A 63 -13.71 8.51 5.87
C ALA A 63 -14.14 7.25 6.63
N LYS A 64 -14.26 7.30 7.95
CA LYS A 64 -14.75 6.17 8.77
C LYS A 64 -16.19 5.79 8.43
N THR A 65 -17.06 6.77 8.28
CA THR A 65 -18.46 6.56 7.91
C THR A 65 -18.58 5.95 6.52
N TYR A 66 -17.80 6.45 5.56
CA TYR A 66 -17.73 5.87 4.22
C TYR A 66 -17.27 4.41 4.25
N LEU A 67 -16.24 4.07 5.04
CA LEU A 67 -15.77 2.69 5.16
C LEU A 67 -16.84 1.76 5.77
N ARG A 68 -17.59 2.21 6.77
CA ARG A 68 -18.70 1.43 7.31
C ARG A 68 -19.77 1.17 6.27
N THR A 69 -20.11 2.15 5.45
CA THR A 69 -21.07 1.98 4.34
C THR A 69 -20.50 1.06 3.26
N LEU A 70 -19.21 1.21 2.90
CA LEU A 70 -18.52 0.38 1.93
C LEU A 70 -18.48 -1.10 2.35
N LEU A 71 -18.29 -1.35 3.64
CA LEU A 71 -18.14 -2.68 4.21
C LEU A 71 -19.46 -3.21 4.83
N ASN A 72 -20.61 -2.73 4.38
CA ASN A 72 -21.91 -3.28 4.80
C ASN A 72 -22.06 -4.76 4.38
N GLU A 73 -23.01 -5.48 4.94
CA GLU A 73 -23.19 -6.92 4.70
C GLU A 73 -23.39 -7.29 3.23
N GLU A 74 -24.08 -6.45 2.47
CA GLU A 74 -24.33 -6.67 1.03
C GLU A 74 -23.03 -6.57 0.24
N ASN A 75 -22.24 -5.55 0.47
CA ASN A 75 -20.95 -5.34 -0.17
C ASN A 75 -19.93 -6.40 0.26
N GLN A 76 -19.95 -6.85 1.51
CA GLN A 76 -19.12 -7.97 1.97
C GLN A 76 -19.41 -9.25 1.16
N LYS A 77 -20.67 -9.54 0.85
CA LYS A 77 -21.04 -10.68 -0.02
C LYS A 77 -20.53 -10.50 -1.45
N ALA A 78 -20.63 -9.30 -2.01
CA ALA A 78 -20.10 -8.99 -3.34
C ALA A 78 -18.57 -9.15 -3.38
N ILE A 79 -17.86 -8.65 -2.38
CA ILE A 79 -16.41 -8.80 -2.22
C ILE A 79 -16.04 -10.28 -2.10
N ALA A 80 -16.72 -11.05 -1.26
CA ALA A 80 -16.46 -12.47 -1.10
C ALA A 80 -16.69 -13.25 -2.40
N THR A 81 -17.71 -12.87 -3.19
CA THR A 81 -17.98 -13.48 -4.51
C THR A 81 -16.88 -13.15 -5.54
N ALA A 82 -16.43 -11.89 -5.59
CA ALA A 82 -15.32 -11.48 -6.45
C ALA A 82 -14.04 -12.23 -6.09
N MET A 83 -13.78 -12.44 -4.81
CA MET A 83 -12.63 -13.19 -4.34
C MET A 83 -12.70 -14.69 -4.70
N ARG A 84 -13.88 -15.29 -4.65
CA ARG A 84 -14.05 -16.68 -5.13
C ARG A 84 -13.70 -16.78 -6.63
N LYS A 85 -14.15 -15.83 -7.45
CA LYS A 85 -13.77 -15.77 -8.87
C LYS A 85 -12.27 -15.60 -9.07
N TYR A 86 -11.64 -14.75 -8.25
CA TYR A 86 -10.19 -14.58 -8.29
C TYR A 86 -9.45 -15.89 -7.93
N LYS A 87 -9.94 -16.67 -6.95
CA LYS A 87 -9.37 -17.97 -6.57
C LYS A 87 -9.50 -19.03 -7.66
N CYS A 88 -10.53 -19.00 -8.51
CA CYS A 88 -10.66 -19.94 -9.64
C CYS A 88 -9.47 -19.85 -10.62
N GLY A 89 -8.76 -18.72 -10.71
CA GLY A 89 -7.52 -18.55 -11.48
C GLY A 89 -6.23 -18.93 -10.73
N GLU A 90 -6.31 -19.42 -9.50
CA GLU A 90 -5.13 -19.75 -8.67
C GLU A 90 -4.21 -20.82 -9.30
N PRO A 91 -4.73 -21.92 -9.93
CA PRO A 91 -3.87 -22.92 -10.56
C PRO A 91 -3.00 -22.35 -11.68
N GLU A 92 -3.56 -21.46 -12.53
CA GLU A 92 -2.81 -20.82 -13.62
C GLU A 92 -1.73 -19.89 -13.08
N ARG A 93 -2.05 -19.09 -12.08
CA ARG A 93 -1.09 -18.19 -11.43
C ARG A 93 0.01 -18.95 -10.70
N ALA A 94 -0.32 -20.08 -10.08
CA ALA A 94 0.66 -20.96 -9.45
C ALA A 94 1.62 -21.56 -10.50
N ALA A 95 1.11 -21.93 -11.66
CA ALA A 95 1.90 -22.42 -12.77
C ALA A 95 2.82 -21.32 -13.33
N ASP A 96 2.30 -20.11 -13.51
CA ASP A 96 3.09 -18.96 -13.98
C ASP A 96 4.16 -18.54 -12.98
N PHE A 97 3.84 -18.53 -11.70
CA PHE A 97 4.81 -18.26 -10.63
C PHE A 97 5.95 -19.29 -10.67
N LYS A 98 5.62 -20.59 -10.77
CA LYS A 98 6.63 -21.65 -10.89
C LYS A 98 7.51 -21.49 -12.14
N LYS A 99 6.92 -21.10 -13.29
CA LYS A 99 7.68 -20.82 -14.51
C LYS A 99 8.66 -19.66 -14.33
N ILE A 100 8.20 -18.55 -13.70
CA ILE A 100 9.05 -17.39 -13.43
C ILE A 100 10.20 -17.74 -12.51
N VAL A 101 9.93 -18.47 -11.42
CA VAL A 101 10.99 -18.92 -10.48
C VAL A 101 11.97 -19.86 -11.18
N ALA A 102 11.48 -20.85 -11.94
CA ALA A 102 12.33 -21.78 -12.70
C ALA A 102 13.20 -21.06 -13.73
N SER A 103 12.66 -20.07 -14.45
CA SER A 103 13.42 -19.24 -15.40
C SER A 103 14.55 -18.47 -14.70
N LYS A 104 14.28 -17.83 -13.56
CA LYS A 104 15.29 -17.12 -12.77
C LYS A 104 16.39 -18.06 -12.25
N ILE A 105 16.02 -19.26 -11.78
CA ILE A 105 17.00 -20.28 -11.35
C ILE A 105 17.87 -20.69 -12.52
N SER A 106 17.26 -20.99 -13.69
CA SER A 106 18.00 -21.38 -14.90
C SER A 106 18.97 -20.31 -15.37
N GLU A 107 18.57 -19.04 -15.33
CA GLU A 107 19.44 -17.90 -15.68
C GLU A 107 20.65 -17.80 -14.75
N LYS A 108 20.42 -17.88 -13.43
CA LYS A 108 21.50 -17.84 -12.44
C LYS A 108 22.40 -19.06 -12.50
N GLN A 109 21.84 -20.22 -12.81
CA GLN A 109 22.63 -21.45 -13.00
C GLN A 109 23.55 -21.30 -14.22
N LYS A 110 23.07 -20.77 -15.35
CA LYS A 110 23.92 -20.49 -16.52
C LYS A 110 25.07 -19.53 -16.20
N GLN A 111 24.79 -18.49 -15.40
CA GLN A 111 25.85 -17.56 -14.95
C GLN A 111 26.89 -18.28 -14.10
N TYR A 112 26.46 -19.13 -13.16
CA TYR A 112 27.32 -19.93 -12.34
C TYR A 112 28.20 -20.90 -13.17
N ASP A 113 27.58 -21.63 -14.12
CA ASP A 113 28.28 -22.59 -14.98
C ASP A 113 29.30 -21.89 -15.90
N THR A 114 28.98 -20.66 -16.38
CA THR A 114 29.92 -19.85 -17.16
C THR A 114 31.14 -19.44 -16.33
N LEU A 115 30.94 -19.01 -15.08
CA LEU A 115 32.03 -18.65 -14.18
C LEU A 115 32.88 -19.90 -13.85
N MET A 116 32.24 -21.04 -13.63
CA MET A 116 32.93 -22.31 -13.38
C MET A 116 33.81 -22.72 -14.57
N THR A 117 33.27 -22.59 -15.79
CA THR A 117 34.03 -22.90 -17.02
C THR A 117 35.24 -21.99 -17.17
N ASN A 118 35.05 -20.68 -16.91
CA ASN A 118 36.13 -19.69 -16.98
C ASN A 118 37.23 -19.97 -15.95
N MET A 119 36.88 -20.38 -14.71
CA MET A 119 37.85 -20.80 -13.71
C MET A 119 38.62 -22.05 -14.12
N SER A 120 37.96 -23.00 -14.79
CA SER A 120 38.57 -24.26 -15.20
C SER A 120 39.57 -24.09 -16.37
N SER A 121 39.56 -22.96 -17.07
CA SER A 121 40.47 -22.67 -18.18
C SER A 121 41.92 -22.36 -17.75
N GLY A 122 42.17 -22.16 -16.47
CA GLY A 122 43.51 -22.26 -15.86
C GLY A 122 44.49 -21.08 -16.03
N VAL A 123 44.06 -19.93 -16.54
CA VAL A 123 44.95 -18.78 -16.85
C VAL A 123 44.51 -17.48 -16.15
N LEU A 124 43.96 -17.60 -14.95
CA LEU A 124 43.47 -16.41 -14.22
C LEU A 124 44.42 -15.99 -13.10
N PRO A 125 44.68 -14.68 -12.88
CA PRO A 125 45.37 -14.18 -11.70
C PRO A 125 44.66 -14.56 -10.41
N ALA A 126 45.40 -14.67 -9.30
CA ALA A 126 44.86 -15.16 -8.01
C ALA A 126 43.75 -14.27 -7.44
N ASP A 127 43.86 -12.94 -7.60
CA ASP A 127 42.87 -11.96 -7.20
C ASP A 127 41.54 -12.14 -7.97
N VAL A 128 41.62 -12.40 -9.26
CA VAL A 128 40.42 -12.67 -10.09
C VAL A 128 39.75 -13.99 -9.70
N ILE A 129 40.52 -15.01 -9.30
CA ILE A 129 39.97 -16.28 -8.81
C ILE A 129 39.18 -16.07 -7.52
N GLU A 130 39.66 -15.22 -6.61
CA GLU A 130 38.96 -14.90 -5.36
C GLU A 130 37.62 -14.17 -5.62
N ASP A 131 37.64 -13.17 -6.50
CA ASP A 131 36.42 -12.43 -6.89
C ASP A 131 35.37 -13.32 -7.57
N ILE A 132 35.82 -14.21 -8.48
CA ILE A 132 34.93 -15.17 -9.12
C ILE A 132 34.36 -16.13 -8.08
N GLY A 133 35.17 -16.62 -7.14
CA GLY A 133 34.73 -17.49 -6.06
C GLY A 133 33.66 -16.83 -5.17
N ALA A 134 33.85 -15.57 -4.80
CA ALA A 134 32.88 -14.78 -4.06
C ALA A 134 31.55 -14.64 -4.84
N LYS A 135 31.64 -14.36 -6.15
CA LYS A 135 30.45 -14.24 -7.02
C LYS A 135 29.71 -15.56 -7.19
N MET A 136 30.42 -16.66 -7.31
CA MET A 136 29.84 -18.01 -7.39
C MET A 136 29.11 -18.38 -6.10
N ASN A 137 29.67 -18.05 -4.93
CA ASN A 137 29.03 -18.27 -3.64
C ASN A 137 27.76 -17.43 -3.50
N GLN A 138 27.77 -16.18 -3.96
CA GLN A 138 26.60 -15.33 -4.01
C GLN A 138 25.50 -15.96 -4.88
N LEU A 139 25.82 -16.35 -6.12
CA LEU A 139 24.86 -16.98 -7.04
C LEU A 139 24.26 -18.27 -6.46
N ARG A 140 25.09 -19.09 -5.82
CA ARG A 140 24.62 -20.30 -5.14
C ARG A 140 23.63 -20.00 -4.02
N SER A 141 23.92 -19.00 -3.19
CA SER A 141 23.01 -18.55 -2.14
C SER A 141 21.67 -18.04 -2.71
N GLU A 142 21.73 -17.26 -3.80
CA GLU A 142 20.54 -16.74 -4.48
C GLU A 142 19.70 -17.85 -5.10
N ILE A 143 20.31 -18.86 -5.71
CA ILE A 143 19.63 -20.05 -6.25
C ILE A 143 18.93 -20.81 -5.12
N GLU A 144 19.61 -21.04 -3.98
CA GLU A 144 19.00 -21.72 -2.84
C GLU A 144 17.83 -20.92 -2.24
N ALA A 145 17.94 -19.60 -2.17
CA ALA A 145 16.84 -18.72 -1.76
C ALA A 145 15.64 -18.82 -2.71
N LEU A 146 15.88 -18.81 -4.03
CA LEU A 146 14.83 -18.98 -5.04
C LEU A 146 14.15 -20.35 -4.96
N LYS A 147 14.91 -21.44 -4.73
CA LYS A 147 14.34 -22.78 -4.54
C LYS A 147 13.42 -22.90 -3.33
N LYS A 148 13.69 -22.10 -2.28
CA LYS A 148 12.87 -22.03 -1.06
C LYS A 148 11.70 -21.04 -1.17
N THR A 149 11.60 -20.29 -2.27
CA THR A 149 10.54 -19.31 -2.45
C THR A 149 9.23 -20.05 -2.69
N GLU A 150 8.32 -19.94 -1.71
CA GLU A 150 6.95 -20.42 -1.85
C GLU A 150 6.07 -19.31 -2.42
N MET A 151 5.03 -19.71 -3.15
CA MET A 151 4.00 -18.78 -3.56
C MET A 151 3.36 -18.18 -2.30
N PRO A 152 3.10 -16.86 -2.25
CA PRO A 152 2.43 -16.24 -1.12
C PRO A 152 1.12 -16.98 -0.83
N LYS A 153 0.91 -17.37 0.43
CA LYS A 153 -0.33 -18.06 0.86
C LYS A 153 -1.49 -17.08 0.75
N ASP A 154 -2.46 -17.40 -0.09
CA ASP A 154 -3.69 -16.65 -0.14
C ASP A 154 -4.51 -16.87 1.14
N TYR A 155 -5.12 -15.79 1.63
CA TYR A 155 -6.05 -15.89 2.75
C TYR A 155 -7.31 -16.65 2.35
N THR A 156 -7.87 -17.42 3.28
CA THR A 156 -9.15 -18.09 3.06
C THR A 156 -10.28 -17.06 2.97
N THR A 157 -11.38 -17.40 2.28
CA THR A 157 -12.55 -16.53 2.19
C THR A 157 -13.09 -16.16 3.56
N ASP A 158 -13.01 -17.09 4.53
CA ASP A 158 -13.48 -16.87 5.90
C ASP A 158 -12.58 -15.91 6.67
N GLN A 159 -11.26 -16.04 6.53
CA GLN A 159 -10.30 -15.10 7.13
C GLN A 159 -10.50 -13.67 6.60
N ILE A 160 -10.77 -13.53 5.32
CA ILE A 160 -11.03 -12.21 4.71
C ILE A 160 -12.37 -11.66 5.17
N SER A 161 -13.43 -12.48 5.24
CA SER A 161 -14.72 -12.06 5.76
C SER A 161 -14.62 -11.61 7.22
N LEU A 162 -13.87 -12.32 8.04
CA LEU A 162 -13.61 -11.94 9.42
C LEU A 162 -12.84 -10.61 9.51
N TRP A 163 -11.84 -10.42 8.65
CA TRP A 163 -11.07 -9.19 8.60
C TRP A 163 -11.90 -8.00 8.13
N LEU A 164 -12.73 -8.17 7.08
CA LEU A 164 -13.64 -7.12 6.61
C LEU A 164 -14.64 -6.70 7.68
N LYS A 165 -15.16 -7.67 8.46
CA LYS A 165 -16.05 -7.39 9.59
C LYS A 165 -15.32 -6.61 10.68
N ALA A 166 -14.11 -7.00 11.04
CA ALA A 166 -13.30 -6.26 12.02
C ALA A 166 -13.02 -4.83 11.59
N LEU A 167 -12.75 -4.59 10.28
CA LEU A 167 -12.56 -3.26 9.72
C LEU A 167 -13.84 -2.42 9.69
N HIS A 168 -15.00 -3.04 9.48
CA HIS A 168 -16.29 -2.38 9.58
C HIS A 168 -16.53 -1.85 11.00
N ASP A 169 -16.26 -2.71 12.01
CA ASP A 169 -16.52 -2.36 13.40
C ASP A 169 -15.54 -1.32 13.94
N SER A 170 -14.28 -1.38 13.53
CA SER A 170 -13.22 -0.47 13.97
C SER A 170 -12.27 -0.11 12.82
N PRO A 171 -12.64 0.85 11.95
CA PRO A 171 -11.78 1.32 10.88
C PRO A 171 -10.50 1.98 11.43
N ASP A 172 -9.34 1.42 11.10
CA ASP A 172 -8.04 1.97 11.46
C ASP A 172 -7.41 2.77 10.28
N ASP A 173 -6.26 3.40 10.53
CA ASP A 173 -5.52 4.16 9.51
C ASP A 173 -5.03 3.29 8.36
N LYS A 174 -4.74 2.00 8.61
CA LYS A 174 -4.33 1.04 7.58
C LYS A 174 -5.50 0.70 6.67
N ALA A 175 -6.69 0.50 7.24
CA ALA A 175 -7.92 0.28 6.48
C ALA A 175 -8.24 1.46 5.57
N ILE A 176 -8.15 2.69 6.10
CA ILE A 176 -8.38 3.91 5.33
C ILE A 176 -7.42 3.98 4.14
N ARG A 177 -6.12 3.78 4.36
CA ARG A 177 -5.10 3.82 3.30
C ARG A 177 -5.22 2.71 2.26
N LEU A 178 -5.74 1.55 2.67
CA LEU A 178 -5.92 0.40 1.78
C LEU A 178 -7.18 0.52 0.93
N LEU A 179 -8.29 0.98 1.53
CA LEU A 179 -9.61 0.93 0.92
C LEU A 179 -10.06 2.25 0.31
N ILE A 180 -9.45 3.38 0.69
CA ILE A 180 -9.73 4.69 0.11
C ILE A 180 -8.58 5.09 -0.81
N SER A 181 -8.90 5.39 -2.05
CA SER A 181 -7.93 5.84 -3.06
C SER A 181 -7.79 7.36 -3.08
N ARG A 182 -8.90 8.09 -2.83
CA ARG A 182 -8.94 9.55 -2.95
C ARG A 182 -10.09 10.17 -2.16
N ILE A 183 -9.86 11.35 -1.59
CA ILE A 183 -10.86 12.18 -0.92
C ILE A 183 -10.80 13.58 -1.54
N ASP A 184 -11.82 13.98 -2.26
CA ASP A 184 -11.92 15.31 -2.88
C ASP A 184 -12.79 16.23 -2.03
N ILE A 185 -12.22 17.35 -1.61
CA ILE A 185 -12.91 18.40 -0.85
C ILE A 185 -13.35 19.50 -1.83
N LYS A 186 -14.65 19.60 -2.11
CA LYS A 186 -15.19 20.66 -2.94
C LYS A 186 -15.42 21.94 -2.13
N ASN A 187 -15.99 21.79 -0.94
CA ASN A 187 -16.18 22.86 0.05
C ASN A 187 -16.17 22.26 1.46
N THR A 188 -16.48 23.03 2.49
CA THR A 188 -16.49 22.54 3.88
C THR A 188 -17.59 21.53 4.17
N THR A 189 -18.55 21.37 3.27
CA THR A 189 -19.75 20.53 3.44
C THR A 189 -19.83 19.41 2.42
N GLU A 190 -19.06 19.45 1.34
CA GLU A 190 -19.13 18.45 0.27
C GLU A 190 -17.79 17.72 0.14
N ILE A 191 -17.78 16.48 0.61
CA ILE A 191 -16.64 15.56 0.60
C ILE A 191 -16.99 14.39 -0.31
N ASN A 192 -16.20 14.16 -1.34
CA ASN A 192 -16.34 13.02 -2.24
C ASN A 192 -15.22 12.02 -1.98
N ILE A 193 -15.57 10.76 -1.66
CA ILE A 193 -14.63 9.70 -1.32
C ILE A 193 -14.69 8.60 -2.38
N GLN A 194 -13.52 8.19 -2.88
CA GLN A 194 -13.36 7.14 -3.86
C GLN A 194 -12.68 5.93 -3.22
N SER A 195 -13.25 4.75 -3.44
CA SER A 195 -12.71 3.48 -2.96
C SER A 195 -11.82 2.80 -3.99
N THR A 196 -10.87 2.01 -3.52
CA THR A 196 -10.11 1.03 -4.32
C THR A 196 -10.97 -0.14 -4.76
N LEU A 197 -12.12 -0.38 -4.10
CA LEU A 197 -13.04 -1.49 -4.37
C LEU A 197 -14.20 -1.12 -5.33
N THR A 198 -14.19 0.07 -5.92
CA THR A 198 -15.28 0.54 -6.80
C THR A 198 -15.57 -0.42 -7.96
N SER A 199 -14.56 -1.10 -8.49
CA SER A 199 -14.73 -2.10 -9.55
C SER A 199 -15.45 -3.38 -9.08
N VAL A 200 -15.51 -3.64 -7.79
CA VAL A 200 -16.09 -4.85 -7.18
C VAL A 200 -17.49 -4.60 -6.64
N VAL A 201 -17.70 -3.49 -5.95
CA VAL A 201 -18.97 -3.16 -5.27
C VAL A 201 -19.81 -2.10 -5.99
N GLY A 202 -19.33 -1.63 -7.15
CA GLY A 202 -19.96 -0.52 -7.84
C GLY A 202 -19.68 0.84 -7.19
N THR A 203 -20.17 1.89 -7.81
CA THR A 203 -20.06 3.25 -7.25
C THR A 203 -21.06 3.38 -6.11
N ILE A 204 -20.59 3.36 -4.87
CA ILE A 204 -21.41 3.77 -3.75
C ILE A 204 -21.69 5.26 -3.96
N GLY A 205 -22.96 5.63 -4.09
CA GLY A 205 -23.38 6.97 -4.49
C GLY A 205 -22.62 8.03 -3.69
N CYS A 206 -22.11 9.03 -4.43
CA CYS A 206 -21.52 10.24 -3.85
C CYS A 206 -22.59 10.99 -3.09
N GLY A 207 -22.88 10.56 -1.86
CA GLY A 207 -23.71 11.33 -0.94
C GLY A 207 -22.88 12.52 -0.43
N SER A 208 -23.47 13.71 -0.41
CA SER A 208 -22.97 14.82 0.39
C SER A 208 -23.02 14.37 1.85
N TRP A 209 -21.86 14.11 2.43
CA TRP A 209 -21.73 13.69 3.82
C TRP A 209 -21.60 14.93 4.70
N ILE A 210 -22.68 15.32 5.33
CA ILE A 210 -22.75 16.13 6.55
C ILE A 210 -23.80 15.52 7.44
#